data_8124b7f561bc66871359203f09c95534
#
_entry.id   8124b7f561bc66871359203f09c95534
#
_cell.length_a   1.000
_cell.length_b   1.000
_cell.length_c   1.000
_cell.angle_alpha   90.00
_cell.angle_beta   90.00
_cell.angle_gamma   90.00
#
_symmetry.space_group_name_H-M   'P 1'
#
loop_
_entity.id
_entity.type
_entity.pdbx_description
1 polymer ?
#
loop_
_entity_poly.entity_id
_entity_poly.type
_entity_poly.pdbx_seq_one_letter_code
_entity_poly.pdbx_strand_id
1 'polypeptide(L)'
;MIRKNFPSLELSNSLEDYIEAVRNIELEKGCAAVGEIAEALNVKKPSVSLAMKQLKERGLVEYTQYSPIVLTREGRYYADRVISCHTMVKEFLITVLKMEEKRADEVACGIEHIMTLEEISRF
;
A
#
# COMPACT_ATOMS: atom_id res chain seq x y z
N MET A 1 18.21 4.24 -5.21
CA MET A 1 17.46 5.22 -4.82
C MET A 1 16.07 5.21 -5.22
N ILE A 2 15.29 5.24 -4.29
CA ILE A 2 13.95 4.84 -4.43
C ILE A 2 13.08 6.06 -4.52
N ARG A 3 12.17 6.12 -5.48
CA ARG A 3 11.07 7.07 -5.56
C ARG A 3 11.45 8.53 -5.49
N LYS A 4 12.62 8.87 -5.98
CA LYS A 4 13.12 10.23 -5.90
C LYS A 4 12.34 11.23 -6.75
N ASN A 5 11.69 10.75 -7.80
CA ASN A 5 10.97 11.63 -8.71
C ASN A 5 9.64 12.12 -8.14
N PHE A 6 9.22 11.57 -6.99
CA PHE A 6 7.93 11.90 -6.38
C PHE A 6 8.10 12.08 -4.88
N PRO A 7 8.91 13.04 -4.43
CA PRO A 7 9.21 13.13 -3.01
C PRO A 7 8.00 13.40 -2.13
N SER A 8 7.00 14.12 -2.63
CA SER A 8 5.80 14.39 -1.85
C SER A 8 4.91 13.16 -1.69
N LEU A 9 5.07 12.15 -2.55
CA LEU A 9 4.29 10.93 -2.51
C LEU A 9 5.12 9.73 -2.09
N GLU A 10 6.42 9.96 -1.82
CA GLU A 10 7.29 8.86 -1.48
C GLU A 10 7.00 8.38 -0.06
N LEU A 11 6.71 7.10 0.08
CA LEU A 11 6.40 6.50 1.36
C LEU A 11 7.46 5.46 1.72
N SER A 12 7.64 5.25 3.02
CA SER A 12 8.43 4.12 3.50
C SER A 12 7.71 2.83 3.15
N ASN A 13 8.44 1.70 3.20
CA ASN A 13 7.85 0.40 2.91
C ASN A 13 6.67 0.12 3.83
N SER A 14 6.78 0.44 5.12
CA SER A 14 5.69 0.16 6.05
C SER A 14 4.47 1.04 5.76
N LEU A 15 4.65 2.30 5.38
CA LEU A 15 3.51 3.14 5.02
C LEU A 15 2.83 2.65 3.76
N GLU A 16 3.58 2.10 2.81
CA GLU A 16 2.97 1.48 1.63
C GLU A 16 2.12 0.29 2.02
N ASP A 17 2.60 -0.54 2.94
CA ASP A 17 1.81 -1.67 3.43
C ASP A 17 0.53 -1.19 4.09
N TYR A 18 0.59 -0.11 4.86
CA TYR A 18 -0.60 0.45 5.49
C TYR A 18 -1.62 0.95 4.47
N ILE A 19 -1.17 1.70 3.46
CA ILE A 19 -2.10 2.24 2.47
C ILE A 19 -2.72 1.14 1.62
N GLU A 20 -1.96 0.08 1.32
CA GLU A 20 -2.51 -1.07 0.62
C GLU A 20 -3.58 -1.77 1.45
N ALA A 21 -3.34 -1.95 2.75
CA ALA A 21 -4.31 -2.57 3.64
C ALA A 21 -5.59 -1.75 3.70
N VAL A 22 -5.47 -0.43 3.81
CA VAL A 22 -6.64 0.45 3.81
C VAL A 22 -7.43 0.28 2.52
N ARG A 23 -6.75 0.25 1.37
CA ARG A 23 -7.42 0.11 0.08
C ARG A 23 -8.14 -1.22 -0.05
N ASN A 24 -7.49 -2.30 0.36
CA ASN A 24 -8.09 -3.63 0.27
C ASN A 24 -9.35 -3.72 1.13
N ILE A 25 -9.31 -3.18 2.33
CA ILE A 25 -10.47 -3.20 3.22
C ILE A 25 -11.57 -2.28 2.67
N GLU A 26 -11.19 -1.11 2.14
CA GLU A 26 -12.15 -0.18 1.56
C GLU A 26 -12.90 -0.82 0.39
N LEU A 27 -12.21 -1.59 -0.45
CA LEU A 27 -12.84 -2.29 -1.57
C LEU A 27 -13.83 -3.33 -1.11
N GLU A 28 -13.60 -3.94 0.05
CA GLU A 28 -14.51 -4.94 0.57
C GLU A 28 -15.70 -4.34 1.35
N LYS A 29 -15.44 -3.27 2.12
CA LYS A 29 -16.41 -2.78 3.10
C LYS A 29 -16.76 -1.30 2.97
N GLY A 30 -16.10 -0.58 2.08
CA GLY A 30 -16.33 0.85 1.88
C GLY A 30 -15.46 1.76 2.70
N CYS A 31 -14.98 1.33 3.85
CA CYS A 31 -14.06 2.09 4.69
C CYS A 31 -13.32 1.13 5.62
N ALA A 32 -12.30 1.62 6.29
CA ALA A 32 -11.47 0.77 7.14
C ALA A 32 -11.48 1.28 8.57
N ALA A 33 -11.43 0.35 9.52
CA ALA A 33 -11.28 0.66 10.93
C ALA A 33 -9.86 0.34 11.37
N VAL A 34 -9.38 1.05 12.39
CA VAL A 34 -8.03 0.84 12.93
C VAL A 34 -7.82 -0.62 13.32
N GLY A 35 -8.80 -1.24 13.95
CA GLY A 35 -8.70 -2.65 14.37
C GLY A 35 -8.56 -3.61 13.20
N GLU A 36 -9.25 -3.33 12.09
CA GLU A 36 -9.16 -4.17 10.91
C GLU A 36 -7.78 -4.11 10.25
N ILE A 37 -7.22 -2.91 10.22
CA ILE A 37 -5.87 -2.73 9.67
C ILE A 37 -4.84 -3.40 10.56
N ALA A 38 -4.99 -3.24 11.88
CA ALA A 38 -4.09 -3.86 12.84
C ALA A 38 -4.08 -5.37 12.68
N GLU A 39 -5.26 -5.97 12.50
CA GLU A 39 -5.36 -7.41 12.30
C GLU A 39 -4.74 -7.83 10.97
N ALA A 40 -5.05 -7.09 9.90
CA ALA A 40 -4.55 -7.43 8.56
C ALA A 40 -3.03 -7.42 8.49
N LEU A 41 -2.39 -6.50 9.19
CA LEU A 41 -0.93 -6.34 9.14
C LEU A 41 -0.23 -6.96 10.34
N ASN A 42 -1.00 -7.54 11.27
CA ASN A 42 -0.45 -8.14 12.48
C ASN A 42 0.40 -7.15 13.27
N VAL A 43 -0.15 -5.97 13.50
CA VAL A 43 0.47 -4.91 14.28
C VAL A 43 -0.50 -4.44 15.34
N LYS A 44 -0.04 -3.59 16.26
CA LYS A 44 -0.89 -3.07 17.34
C LYS A 44 -1.58 -1.79 16.89
N LYS A 45 -2.74 -1.52 17.49
CA LYS A 45 -3.55 -0.36 17.11
C LYS A 45 -2.81 0.97 17.19
N PRO A 46 -1.97 1.22 18.21
CA PRO A 46 -1.21 2.49 18.23
C PRO A 46 -0.31 2.68 17.02
N SER A 47 0.26 1.59 16.49
CA SER A 47 1.07 1.67 15.27
C SER A 47 0.24 2.10 14.08
N VAL A 48 -0.99 1.57 13.98
CA VAL A 48 -1.91 1.95 12.90
C VAL A 48 -2.26 3.43 13.02
N SER A 49 -2.59 3.88 14.22
CA SER A 49 -2.96 5.29 14.44
C SER A 49 -1.85 6.23 14.05
N LEU A 50 -0.61 5.88 14.39
CA LEU A 50 0.55 6.70 14.01
C LEU A 50 0.72 6.73 12.50
N ALA A 51 0.60 5.57 11.85
CA ALA A 51 0.72 5.50 10.40
C ALA A 51 -0.38 6.31 9.71
N MET A 52 -1.61 6.25 10.24
CA MET A 52 -2.71 7.02 9.65
C MET A 52 -2.47 8.52 9.77
N LYS A 53 -1.90 8.96 10.89
CA LYS A 53 -1.53 10.38 11.02
C LYS A 53 -0.52 10.80 9.97
N GLN A 54 0.47 9.96 9.73
CA GLN A 54 1.49 10.23 8.73
C GLN A 54 0.91 10.26 7.31
N LEU A 55 0.02 9.32 7.01
CA LEU A 55 -0.65 9.30 5.70
C LEU A 55 -1.57 10.50 5.52
N LYS A 56 -2.24 10.91 6.60
CA LYS A 56 -3.09 12.10 6.57
C LYS A 56 -2.27 13.35 6.27
N GLU A 57 -1.10 13.48 6.88
CA GLU A 57 -0.22 14.62 6.64
C GLU A 57 0.22 14.71 5.18
N ARG A 58 0.26 13.57 4.50
CA ARG A 58 0.62 13.52 3.08
C ARG A 58 -0.59 13.65 2.16
N GLY A 59 -1.77 13.83 2.74
CA GLY A 59 -3.00 14.01 1.95
C GLY A 59 -3.55 12.72 1.35
N LEU A 60 -3.17 11.57 1.89
CA LEU A 60 -3.54 10.28 1.30
C LEU A 60 -4.73 9.62 1.99
N VAL A 61 -5.02 9.97 3.25
CA VAL A 61 -6.20 9.46 3.95
C VAL A 61 -6.88 10.59 4.69
N GLU A 62 -8.19 10.39 4.96
CA GLU A 62 -8.94 11.18 5.91
C GLU A 62 -9.06 10.36 7.18
N TYR A 63 -8.61 10.94 8.28
CA TYR A 63 -8.59 10.22 9.54
C TYR A 63 -8.79 11.17 10.71
N THR A 64 -9.76 10.84 11.57
CA THR A 64 -9.91 11.44 12.88
C THR A 64 -10.10 10.30 13.87
N GLN A 65 -9.68 10.53 15.11
CA GLN A 65 -9.75 9.50 16.12
C GLN A 65 -11.19 8.98 16.26
N TYR A 66 -11.33 7.65 16.35
CA TYR A 66 -12.61 6.95 16.47
C TYR A 66 -13.52 7.03 15.24
N SER A 67 -13.02 7.52 14.12
CA SER A 67 -13.79 7.55 12.88
C SER A 67 -13.21 6.55 11.89
N PRO A 68 -14.01 6.07 10.93
CA PRO A 68 -13.49 5.23 9.87
C PRO A 68 -12.41 5.96 9.07
N ILE A 69 -11.48 5.18 8.55
CA ILE A 69 -10.40 5.69 7.71
C ILE A 69 -10.84 5.58 6.26
N VAL A 70 -10.73 6.68 5.53
CA VAL A 70 -11.12 6.73 4.12
C VAL A 70 -9.95 7.29 3.32
N LEU A 71 -9.66 6.67 2.18
CA LEU A 71 -8.63 7.19 1.29
C LEU A 71 -9.13 8.44 0.58
N THR A 72 -8.23 9.40 0.40
CA THR A 72 -8.50 10.51 -0.50
C THR A 72 -8.39 10.03 -1.93
N ARG A 73 -8.74 10.90 -2.89
CA ARG A 73 -8.57 10.58 -4.31
C ARG A 73 -7.11 10.24 -4.61
N GLU A 74 -6.19 11.03 -4.09
CA GLU A 74 -4.75 10.79 -4.26
C GLU A 74 -4.32 9.50 -3.60
N GLY A 75 -4.89 9.20 -2.43
CA GLY A 75 -4.59 7.97 -1.72
C GLY A 75 -5.02 6.74 -2.50
N ARG A 76 -6.21 6.77 -3.10
CA ARG A 76 -6.69 5.66 -3.93
C ARG A 76 -5.81 5.48 -5.15
N TYR A 77 -5.45 6.56 -5.80
CA TYR A 77 -4.58 6.49 -6.97
C TYR A 77 -3.25 5.84 -6.61
N TYR A 78 -2.64 6.31 -5.51
CA TYR A 78 -1.36 5.77 -5.06
C TYR A 78 -1.48 4.27 -4.73
N ALA A 79 -2.48 3.92 -3.94
CA ALA A 79 -2.67 2.53 -3.52
C ALA A 79 -2.91 1.62 -4.71
N ASP A 80 -3.74 2.04 -5.65
CA ASP A 80 -4.07 1.22 -6.82
C ASP A 80 -2.84 1.01 -7.70
N ARG A 81 -1.99 2.01 -7.84
CA ARG A 81 -0.76 1.85 -8.62
C ARG A 81 0.18 0.84 -7.98
N VAL A 82 0.34 0.92 -6.65
CA VAL A 82 1.21 -0.02 -5.94
C VAL A 82 0.66 -1.44 -6.01
N ILE A 83 -0.65 -1.60 -5.81
CA ILE A 83 -1.29 -2.93 -5.89
C ILE A 83 -1.18 -3.49 -7.29
N SER A 84 -1.41 -2.69 -8.32
CA SER A 84 -1.28 -3.14 -9.71
C SER A 84 0.13 -3.60 -10.02
N CYS A 85 1.13 -2.86 -9.53
CA CYS A 85 2.52 -3.24 -9.72
C CYS A 85 2.80 -4.61 -9.09
N HIS A 86 2.33 -4.82 -7.87
CA HIS A 86 2.51 -6.09 -7.19
C HIS A 86 1.91 -7.25 -8.00
N THR A 87 0.67 -7.07 -8.44
CA THR A 87 -0.04 -8.11 -9.20
C THR A 87 0.69 -8.44 -10.50
N MET A 88 1.09 -7.42 -11.25
CA MET A 88 1.73 -7.62 -12.54
C MET A 88 3.10 -8.27 -12.40
N VAL A 89 3.88 -7.85 -11.42
CA VAL A 89 5.18 -8.46 -11.17
C VAL A 89 5.02 -9.90 -10.72
N LYS A 90 4.08 -10.17 -9.82
CA LYS A 90 3.81 -11.52 -9.36
C LYS A 90 3.44 -12.45 -10.50
N GLU A 91 2.54 -12.00 -11.38
CA GLU A 91 2.12 -12.81 -12.52
C GLU A 91 3.28 -13.08 -13.48
N PHE A 92 4.14 -12.10 -13.69
CA PHE A 92 5.32 -12.30 -14.51
C PHE A 92 6.21 -13.38 -13.92
N LEU A 93 6.47 -13.31 -12.62
CA LEU A 93 7.34 -14.28 -11.94
C LEU A 93 6.79 -15.70 -12.03
N ILE A 94 5.48 -15.86 -11.89
CA ILE A 94 4.84 -17.17 -11.99
C ILE A 94 4.86 -17.66 -13.43
N THR A 95 4.45 -16.83 -14.36
CA THR A 95 4.23 -17.24 -15.75
C THR A 95 5.54 -17.44 -16.51
N VAL A 96 6.48 -16.53 -16.37
CA VAL A 96 7.72 -16.53 -17.15
C VAL A 96 8.80 -17.32 -16.45
N LEU A 97 9.01 -17.06 -15.15
CA LEU A 97 10.08 -17.70 -14.40
C LEU A 97 9.65 -18.97 -13.69
N LYS A 98 8.36 -19.35 -13.80
CA LYS A 98 7.82 -20.56 -13.19
C LYS A 98 8.05 -20.60 -11.69
N MET A 99 7.99 -19.46 -11.05
CA MET A 99 8.19 -19.36 -9.62
C MET A 99 6.93 -19.83 -8.89
N GLU A 100 7.10 -20.45 -7.71
CA GLU A 100 5.97 -20.83 -6.88
C GLU A 100 5.19 -19.60 -6.44
N GLU A 101 3.87 -19.71 -6.30
CA GLU A 101 3.01 -18.58 -6.03
C GLU A 101 3.42 -17.81 -4.77
N LYS A 102 3.68 -18.53 -3.69
CA LYS A 102 4.04 -17.88 -2.43
C LYS A 102 5.36 -17.13 -2.55
N ARG A 103 6.34 -17.75 -3.20
CA ARG A 103 7.64 -17.11 -3.41
C ARG A 103 7.52 -15.91 -4.35
N ALA A 104 6.70 -16.02 -5.39
CA ALA A 104 6.46 -14.93 -6.32
C ALA A 104 5.84 -13.74 -5.60
N ASP A 105 4.92 -14.01 -4.68
CA ASP A 105 4.29 -12.95 -3.89
C ASP A 105 5.30 -12.21 -3.04
N GLU A 106 6.19 -12.94 -2.38
CA GLU A 106 7.25 -12.34 -1.55
C GLU A 106 8.20 -11.49 -2.38
N VAL A 107 8.62 -12.02 -3.52
CA VAL A 107 9.57 -11.30 -4.39
C VAL A 107 8.92 -10.07 -5.00
N ALA A 108 7.67 -10.19 -5.43
CA ALA A 108 6.94 -9.04 -5.99
C ALA A 108 6.80 -7.93 -4.97
N CYS A 109 6.52 -8.27 -3.72
CA CYS A 109 6.43 -7.28 -2.64
C CYS A 109 7.75 -6.51 -2.50
N GLY A 110 8.87 -7.23 -2.52
CA GLY A 110 10.18 -6.58 -2.43
C GLY A 110 10.46 -5.67 -3.61
N ILE A 111 10.10 -6.12 -4.81
CA ILE A 111 10.35 -5.33 -6.02
C ILE A 111 9.53 -4.05 -6.02
N GLU A 112 8.25 -4.12 -5.66
CA GLU A 112 7.40 -2.93 -5.68
C GLU A 112 7.91 -1.85 -4.72
N HIS A 113 8.51 -2.26 -3.60
CA HIS A 113 9.01 -1.29 -2.63
C HIS A 113 10.26 -0.55 -3.07
N ILE A 114 10.99 -1.07 -4.05
CA ILE A 114 12.19 -0.40 -4.54
C ILE A 114 11.99 0.32 -5.87
N MET A 115 10.83 0.16 -6.50
CA MET A 115 10.54 0.89 -7.74
C MET A 115 10.10 2.31 -7.44
N THR A 116 10.42 3.23 -8.34
CA THR A 116 9.92 4.60 -8.23
C THR A 116 8.45 4.65 -8.67
N LEU A 117 7.74 5.70 -8.25
CA LEU A 117 6.36 5.89 -8.71
C LEU A 117 6.29 6.06 -10.21
N GLU A 118 7.28 6.71 -10.80
CA GLU A 118 7.34 6.86 -12.25
C GLU A 118 7.44 5.50 -12.92
N GLU A 119 8.31 4.63 -12.41
CA GLU A 119 8.44 3.28 -12.97
C GLU A 119 7.16 2.48 -12.79
N ILE A 120 6.53 2.56 -11.62
CA ILE A 120 5.27 1.88 -11.36
C ILE A 120 4.19 2.35 -12.33
N SER A 121 4.17 3.62 -12.67
CA SER A 121 3.13 4.17 -13.55
C SER A 121 3.24 3.66 -14.98
N ARG A 122 4.33 2.99 -15.33
CA ARG A 122 4.51 2.44 -16.67
C ARG A 122 3.88 1.06 -16.85
N PHE A 123 3.37 0.48 -15.81
CA PHE A 123 2.65 -0.79 -15.92
C PHE A 123 1.29 -0.61 -16.60
#